data_0da484108928dcd6133dd9214797c798
#
_entry.id   0da484108928dcd6133dd9214797c798
#
_cell.length_a   1.000
_cell.length_b   1.000
_cell.length_c   1.000
_cell.angle_alpha   90.00
_cell.angle_beta   90.00
_cell.angle_gamma   90.00
#
_symmetry.space_group_name_H-M   'P 1'
#
loop_
_entity.id
_entity.type
_entity.pdbx_description
1 polymer ?
#
loop_
_entity_poly.entity_id
_entity_poly.type
_entity_poly.pdbx_seq_one_letter_code
_entity_poly.pdbx_strand_id
1 'polypeptide(L)'
;LVSGIMIDDEYEDSIVGTPQGGNLSPLLANIMLNELDKEMEKRGHKVNMTKSKVDRPSGLKYLGFGFYYDTRAHQFKAKPHAQSVAKFKNRMRKLTCRSWGVSNSYKVEKLNQLIRGWINYFKIGSMKTLCAKLDSNIRYRLRMCIWKHWKTPQNREKNLIKLGIDRNTARRVAY
;
A
#
# COMPACT_ATOMS: atom_id res chain seq x y z
N LEU A 1 3.11 23.86 -31.12
CA LEU A 1 2.30 24.62 -30.16
C LEU A 1 3.26 25.38 -29.23
N VAL A 2 3.32 26.68 -29.39
CA VAL A 2 4.02 27.57 -28.46
C VAL A 2 2.99 28.00 -27.43
N SER A 3 3.16 27.61 -26.19
CA SER A 3 2.31 28.04 -25.08
C SER A 3 3.15 28.88 -24.14
N GLY A 4 2.73 30.11 -23.86
CA GLY A 4 3.39 30.99 -22.91
C GLY A 4 3.06 30.61 -21.46
N ILE A 5 3.91 31.04 -20.54
CA ILE A 5 3.75 30.87 -19.09
C ILE A 5 3.62 32.26 -18.48
N MET A 6 2.70 32.42 -17.53
CA MET A 6 2.58 33.65 -16.76
C MET A 6 3.36 33.50 -15.47
N ILE A 7 4.40 34.31 -15.29
CA ILE A 7 5.23 34.34 -14.09
C ILE A 7 5.18 35.79 -13.56
N ASP A 8 4.75 36.00 -12.33
CA ASP A 8 4.64 37.31 -11.67
C ASP A 8 3.90 38.40 -12.49
N ASP A 9 2.76 38.01 -13.11
CA ASP A 9 1.94 38.83 -14.04
C ASP A 9 2.64 39.23 -15.36
N GLU A 10 3.80 38.71 -15.67
CA GLU A 10 4.44 38.85 -16.99
C GLU A 10 4.29 37.58 -17.82
N TYR A 11 3.99 37.78 -19.13
CA TYR A 11 3.82 36.68 -20.08
C TYR A 11 5.16 36.36 -20.75
N GLU A 12 5.65 35.14 -20.54
CA GLU A 12 6.83 34.60 -21.21
C GLU A 12 6.46 33.54 -22.23
N ASP A 13 6.93 33.66 -23.46
CA ASP A 13 6.79 32.65 -24.48
C ASP A 13 7.67 31.43 -24.17
N SER A 14 7.01 30.25 -24.02
CA SER A 14 7.71 28.99 -23.85
C SER A 14 8.29 28.53 -25.19
N ILE A 15 9.63 28.51 -25.28
CA ILE A 15 10.35 28.08 -26.47
C ILE A 15 10.32 26.55 -26.62
N VAL A 16 10.06 25.78 -25.57
CA VAL A 16 10.12 24.31 -25.56
C VAL A 16 8.85 23.73 -24.94
N GLY A 17 7.93 23.31 -25.82
CA GLY A 17 6.80 22.46 -25.42
C GLY A 17 5.71 23.13 -24.59
N THR A 18 4.75 22.32 -24.13
CA THR A 18 3.69 22.74 -23.20
C THR A 18 4.14 22.60 -21.76
N PRO A 19 3.80 23.54 -20.85
CA PRO A 19 4.13 23.44 -19.43
C PRO A 19 3.59 22.13 -18.84
N GLN A 20 4.38 21.48 -18.00
CA GLN A 20 3.96 20.25 -17.31
C GLN A 20 2.75 20.56 -16.39
N GLY A 21 1.63 19.91 -16.63
CA GLY A 21 0.39 20.12 -15.84
C GLY A 21 -0.62 21.09 -16.47
N GLY A 22 -0.34 21.62 -17.67
CA GLY A 22 -1.30 22.44 -18.40
C GLY A 22 -2.57 21.68 -18.76
N ASN A 23 -3.72 22.38 -18.83
CA ASN A 23 -5.05 21.79 -19.13
C ASN A 23 -5.10 21.06 -20.49
N LEU A 24 -4.22 21.40 -21.43
CA LEU A 24 -4.11 20.77 -22.75
C LEU A 24 -3.28 19.48 -22.76
N SER A 25 -2.43 19.27 -21.75
CA SER A 25 -1.54 18.09 -21.70
C SER A 25 -2.29 16.75 -21.75
N PRO A 26 -3.42 16.55 -21.04
CA PRO A 26 -4.20 15.32 -21.14
C PRO A 26 -4.85 15.13 -22.52
N LEU A 27 -5.29 16.23 -23.15
CA LEU A 27 -5.89 16.17 -24.47
C LEU A 27 -4.86 15.81 -25.55
N LEU A 28 -3.70 16.44 -25.51
CA LEU A 28 -2.58 16.12 -26.42
C LEU A 28 -2.08 14.70 -26.23
N ALA A 29 -1.96 14.24 -25.00
CA ALA A 29 -1.61 12.86 -24.69
C ALA A 29 -2.64 11.88 -25.27
N ASN A 30 -3.94 12.17 -25.16
CA ASN A 30 -4.99 11.33 -25.73
C ASN A 30 -4.96 11.31 -27.26
N ILE A 31 -4.67 12.44 -27.92
CA ILE A 31 -4.53 12.50 -29.36
C ILE A 31 -3.33 11.66 -29.82
N MET A 32 -2.17 11.78 -29.15
CA MET A 32 -1.00 10.98 -29.48
C MET A 32 -1.22 9.49 -29.22
N LEU A 33 -1.90 9.14 -28.12
CA LEU A 33 -2.25 7.75 -27.82
C LEU A 33 -3.22 7.18 -28.86
N ASN A 34 -4.18 7.96 -29.36
CA ASN A 34 -5.09 7.52 -30.42
C ASN A 34 -4.34 7.23 -31.73
N GLU A 35 -3.34 8.03 -32.10
CA GLU A 35 -2.50 7.74 -33.27
C GLU A 35 -1.63 6.49 -33.05
N LEU A 36 -1.12 6.29 -31.83
CA LEU A 36 -0.41 5.07 -31.46
C LEU A 36 -1.33 3.84 -31.55
N ASP A 37 -2.55 3.94 -31.06
CA ASP A 37 -3.53 2.85 -31.11
C ASP A 37 -3.85 2.47 -32.59
N LYS A 38 -4.07 3.45 -33.45
CA LYS A 38 -4.27 3.23 -34.89
C LYS A 38 -3.07 2.55 -35.56
N GLU A 39 -1.85 2.97 -35.22
CA GLU A 39 -0.63 2.38 -35.77
C GLU A 39 -0.42 0.94 -35.25
N MET A 40 -0.76 0.68 -34.01
CA MET A 40 -0.72 -0.66 -33.42
C MET A 40 -1.75 -1.58 -34.09
N GLU A 41 -2.95 -1.09 -34.37
CA GLU A 41 -3.98 -1.86 -35.10
C GLU A 41 -3.55 -2.19 -36.53
N LYS A 42 -2.93 -1.24 -37.26
CA LYS A 42 -2.36 -1.48 -38.61
C LYS A 42 -1.30 -2.59 -38.58
N ARG A 43 -0.54 -2.70 -37.50
CA ARG A 43 0.47 -3.76 -37.29
C ARG A 43 -0.12 -5.08 -36.78
N GLY A 44 -1.45 -5.21 -36.73
CA GLY A 44 -2.15 -6.41 -36.29
C GLY A 44 -2.24 -6.61 -34.79
N HIS A 45 -1.84 -5.61 -33.98
CA HIS A 45 -2.05 -5.63 -32.54
C HIS A 45 -3.45 -5.12 -32.18
N LYS A 46 -4.24 -5.92 -31.49
CA LYS A 46 -5.57 -5.53 -31.02
C LYS A 46 -5.54 -5.12 -29.56
N VAL A 47 -6.14 -3.99 -29.24
CA VAL A 47 -6.37 -3.56 -27.85
C VAL A 47 -7.20 -4.62 -27.14
N ASN A 48 -6.74 -5.10 -26.00
CA ASN A 48 -7.49 -6.08 -25.23
C ASN A 48 -8.63 -5.39 -24.47
N MET A 49 -9.82 -5.40 -25.07
CA MET A 49 -11.02 -4.74 -24.54
C MET A 49 -11.41 -5.21 -23.14
N THR A 50 -11.06 -6.45 -22.75
CA THR A 50 -11.36 -6.96 -21.41
C THR A 50 -10.41 -6.43 -20.33
N LYS A 51 -9.20 -6.02 -20.73
CA LYS A 51 -8.17 -5.46 -19.83
C LYS A 51 -8.11 -3.94 -19.87
N SER A 52 -8.60 -3.32 -20.94
CA SER A 52 -8.67 -1.85 -21.11
C SER A 52 -10.00 -1.34 -20.58
N LYS A 53 -9.92 -0.40 -19.65
CA LYS A 53 -11.11 0.17 -19.01
C LYS A 53 -10.94 1.67 -18.85
N VAL A 54 -11.93 2.42 -19.31
CA VAL A 54 -12.11 3.84 -19.00
C VAL A 54 -13.14 3.93 -17.89
N ASP A 55 -12.77 4.45 -16.72
CA ASP A 55 -13.64 4.55 -15.57
C ASP A 55 -13.25 5.75 -14.70
N ARG A 56 -14.12 6.12 -13.76
CA ARG A 56 -13.79 7.14 -12.76
C ARG A 56 -12.59 6.67 -11.92
N PRO A 57 -11.71 7.58 -11.46
CA PRO A 57 -10.52 7.21 -10.69
C PRO A 57 -10.81 6.28 -9.50
N SER A 58 -11.98 6.46 -8.85
CA SER A 58 -12.40 5.61 -7.71
C SER A 58 -12.63 4.14 -8.08
N GLY A 59 -12.94 3.84 -9.35
CA GLY A 59 -13.13 2.47 -9.86
C GLY A 59 -11.88 1.84 -10.43
N LEU A 60 -10.79 2.59 -10.54
CA LEU A 60 -9.55 2.14 -11.16
C LEU A 60 -8.59 1.54 -10.15
N LYS A 61 -7.81 0.57 -10.64
CA LYS A 61 -6.65 0.02 -9.98
C LYS A 61 -5.43 0.22 -10.89
N TYR A 62 -4.44 0.97 -10.41
CA TYR A 62 -3.20 1.21 -11.15
C TYR A 62 -1.99 0.93 -10.29
N LEU A 63 -1.06 0.08 -10.76
CA LEU A 63 0.15 -0.33 -10.04
C LEU A 63 -0.10 -0.75 -8.56
N GLY A 64 -1.24 -1.39 -8.29
CA GLY A 64 -1.63 -1.80 -6.94
C GLY A 64 -2.24 -0.72 -6.08
N PHE A 65 -2.31 0.52 -6.55
CA PHE A 65 -3.05 1.61 -5.92
C PHE A 65 -4.52 1.61 -6.37
N GLY A 66 -5.38 2.03 -5.50
CA GLY A 66 -6.73 2.51 -5.79
C GLY A 66 -6.82 3.99 -5.45
N PHE A 67 -7.91 4.62 -5.80
CA PHE A 67 -8.11 6.05 -5.60
C PHE A 67 -9.39 6.32 -4.81
N TYR A 68 -9.42 7.44 -4.11
CA TYR A 68 -10.63 7.93 -3.44
C TYR A 68 -10.68 9.45 -3.50
N TYR A 69 -11.87 10.00 -3.49
CA TYR A 69 -12.05 11.44 -3.45
C TYR A 69 -11.97 11.93 -2.01
N ASP A 70 -11.03 12.83 -1.73
CA ASP A 70 -10.91 13.49 -0.44
C ASP A 70 -11.76 14.77 -0.47
N THR A 71 -12.88 14.74 0.23
CA THR A 71 -13.84 15.85 0.29
C THR A 71 -13.27 17.10 0.94
N ARG A 72 -12.29 16.97 1.83
CA ARG A 72 -11.65 18.13 2.49
C ARG A 72 -10.66 18.83 1.57
N ALA A 73 -9.92 18.06 0.80
CA ALA A 73 -8.91 18.59 -0.13
C ALA A 73 -9.47 18.78 -1.54
N HIS A 74 -10.73 18.44 -1.80
CA HIS A 74 -11.40 18.50 -3.10
C HIS A 74 -10.59 17.85 -4.24
N GLN A 75 -9.89 16.73 -3.96
CA GLN A 75 -9.03 16.05 -4.93
C GLN A 75 -9.04 14.53 -4.75
N PHE A 76 -8.67 13.81 -5.83
CA PHE A 76 -8.45 12.38 -5.75
C PHE A 76 -7.09 12.08 -5.10
N LYS A 77 -7.09 11.19 -4.12
CA LYS A 77 -5.88 10.71 -3.45
C LYS A 77 -5.69 9.21 -3.68
N ALA A 78 -4.43 8.79 -3.82
CA ALA A 78 -4.08 7.39 -3.92
C ALA A 78 -4.11 6.71 -2.53
N LYS A 79 -4.50 5.44 -2.51
CA LYS A 79 -4.40 4.54 -1.36
C LYS A 79 -4.05 3.14 -1.85
N PRO A 80 -3.50 2.24 -1.02
CA PRO A 80 -3.33 0.85 -1.41
C PRO A 80 -4.67 0.22 -1.79
N HIS A 81 -4.72 -0.43 -2.95
CA HIS A 81 -5.93 -1.12 -3.41
C HIS A 81 -6.27 -2.32 -2.50
N ALA A 82 -7.54 -2.63 -2.33
CA ALA A 82 -8.02 -3.71 -1.46
C ALA A 82 -7.34 -5.07 -1.72
N GLN A 83 -7.13 -5.42 -3.00
CA GLN A 83 -6.41 -6.64 -3.38
C GLN A 83 -4.93 -6.63 -2.95
N SER A 84 -4.25 -5.47 -3.00
CA SER A 84 -2.86 -5.32 -2.55
C SER A 84 -2.76 -5.50 -1.03
N VAL A 85 -3.72 -4.94 -0.29
CA VAL A 85 -3.86 -5.13 1.17
C VAL A 85 -4.15 -6.59 1.51
N ALA A 86 -5.03 -7.25 0.77
CA ALA A 86 -5.34 -8.66 0.96
C ALA A 86 -4.11 -9.56 0.73
N LYS A 87 -3.34 -9.30 -0.34
CA LYS A 87 -2.07 -10.01 -0.62
C LYS A 87 -1.06 -9.82 0.52
N PHE A 88 -0.90 -8.60 1.02
CA PHE A 88 -0.04 -8.32 2.19
C PHE A 88 -0.52 -9.08 3.42
N LYS A 89 -1.80 -9.00 3.78
CA LYS A 89 -2.38 -9.73 4.92
C LYS A 89 -2.17 -11.24 4.81
N ASN A 90 -2.29 -11.81 3.63
CA ASN A 90 -2.07 -13.24 3.43
C ASN A 90 -0.60 -13.64 3.64
N ARG A 91 0.37 -12.84 3.13
CA ARG A 91 1.80 -13.06 3.39
C ARG A 91 2.12 -12.91 4.88
N MET A 92 1.61 -11.86 5.52
CA MET A 92 1.74 -11.63 6.96
C MET A 92 1.20 -12.82 7.78
N ARG A 93 0.02 -13.35 7.42
CA ARG A 93 -0.57 -14.53 8.08
C ARG A 93 0.33 -15.75 7.99
N LYS A 94 0.93 -16.01 6.83
CA LYS A 94 1.89 -17.11 6.63
C LYS A 94 3.11 -16.96 7.54
N LEU A 95 3.73 -15.78 7.58
CA LEU A 95 4.90 -15.48 8.40
C LEU A 95 4.61 -15.50 9.91
N THR A 96 3.37 -15.23 10.32
CA THR A 96 2.94 -15.27 11.71
C THR A 96 2.11 -16.52 12.04
N CYS A 97 2.34 -17.60 11.30
CA CYS A 97 1.70 -18.89 11.59
C CYS A 97 2.25 -19.48 12.90
N ARG A 98 1.35 -19.91 13.78
CA ARG A 98 1.71 -20.50 15.09
C ARG A 98 2.36 -21.87 14.97
N SER A 99 2.04 -22.62 13.91
CA SER A 99 2.61 -23.95 13.64
C SER A 99 3.89 -23.92 12.82
N TRP A 100 4.34 -22.75 12.38
CA TRP A 100 5.61 -22.61 11.69
C TRP A 100 6.76 -22.77 12.70
N GLY A 101 7.50 -23.87 12.60
CA GLY A 101 8.50 -24.32 13.57
C GLY A 101 9.81 -23.52 13.64
N VAL A 102 9.77 -22.21 13.34
CA VAL A 102 10.94 -21.32 13.38
C VAL A 102 10.95 -20.42 14.62
N SER A 103 12.11 -19.87 14.97
CA SER A 103 12.25 -18.94 16.10
C SER A 103 11.41 -17.68 15.92
N ASN A 104 11.03 -17.05 17.03
CA ASN A 104 10.32 -15.77 17.00
C ASN A 104 11.18 -14.65 16.39
N SER A 105 12.51 -14.66 16.63
CA SER A 105 13.45 -13.71 16.05
C SER A 105 13.42 -13.77 14.51
N TYR A 106 13.47 -14.97 13.95
CA TYR A 106 13.39 -15.17 12.51
C TYR A 106 12.05 -14.71 11.94
N LYS A 107 10.93 -14.98 12.64
CA LYS A 107 9.61 -14.46 12.23
C LYS A 107 9.57 -12.94 12.16
N VAL A 108 10.12 -12.27 13.19
CA VAL A 108 10.20 -10.81 13.27
C VAL A 108 11.07 -10.25 12.15
N GLU A 109 12.21 -10.85 11.87
CA GLU A 109 13.09 -10.44 10.78
C GLU A 109 12.36 -10.50 9.42
N LYS A 110 11.77 -11.66 9.07
CA LYS A 110 11.03 -11.83 7.81
C LYS A 110 9.82 -10.91 7.72
N LEU A 111 9.14 -10.69 8.84
CA LEU A 111 8.02 -9.75 8.90
C LEU A 111 8.48 -8.30 8.68
N ASN A 112 9.59 -7.89 9.27
CA ASN A 112 10.18 -6.57 9.05
C ASN A 112 10.57 -6.34 7.58
N GLN A 113 11.16 -7.35 6.92
CA GLN A 113 11.47 -7.29 5.49
C GLN A 113 10.20 -7.07 4.66
N LEU A 114 9.13 -7.83 4.93
CA LEU A 114 7.84 -7.69 4.27
C LEU A 114 7.23 -6.31 4.48
N ILE A 115 7.20 -5.83 5.74
CA ILE A 115 6.59 -4.54 6.13
C ILE A 115 7.35 -3.39 5.47
N ARG A 116 8.68 -3.36 5.58
CA ARG A 116 9.51 -2.29 5.01
C ARG A 116 9.34 -2.20 3.49
N GLY A 117 9.38 -3.33 2.78
CA GLY A 117 9.19 -3.35 1.33
C GLY A 117 7.80 -2.85 0.94
N TRP A 118 6.76 -3.27 1.65
CA TRP A 118 5.39 -2.87 1.38
C TRP A 118 5.13 -1.38 1.69
N ILE A 119 5.61 -0.89 2.84
CA ILE A 119 5.47 0.53 3.22
C ILE A 119 6.25 1.41 2.26
N ASN A 120 7.49 1.07 1.91
CA ASN A 120 8.30 1.87 0.98
C ASN A 120 7.63 2.01 -0.39
N TYR A 121 6.95 0.96 -0.86
CA TYR A 121 6.22 1.01 -2.13
C TYR A 121 4.98 1.89 -2.05
N PHE A 122 4.19 1.77 -0.98
CA PHE A 122 2.89 2.43 -0.88
C PHE A 122 2.92 3.77 -0.13
N LYS A 123 4.07 4.23 0.40
CA LYS A 123 4.19 5.48 1.21
C LYS A 123 3.70 6.75 0.52
N ILE A 124 3.64 6.75 -0.82
CA ILE A 124 3.12 7.86 -1.62
C ILE A 124 1.61 8.04 -1.39
N GLY A 125 0.90 6.96 -1.04
CA GLY A 125 -0.54 6.98 -0.83
C GLY A 125 -0.96 7.23 0.62
N SER A 126 -2.23 7.50 0.82
CA SER A 126 -2.83 7.67 2.15
C SER A 126 -2.89 6.33 2.90
N MET A 127 -2.02 6.14 3.88
CA MET A 127 -1.85 4.86 4.59
C MET A 127 -2.04 4.94 6.11
N LYS A 128 -2.10 6.12 6.72
CA LYS A 128 -2.05 6.30 8.19
C LYS A 128 -3.02 5.37 8.94
N THR A 129 -4.31 5.44 8.61
CA THR A 129 -5.35 4.62 9.25
C THR A 129 -5.18 3.13 8.97
N LEU A 130 -4.75 2.78 7.74
CA LEU A 130 -4.49 1.39 7.36
C LEU A 130 -3.31 0.82 8.13
N CYS A 131 -2.21 1.57 8.26
CA CYS A 131 -1.03 1.15 9.03
C CYS A 131 -1.37 0.89 10.50
N ALA A 132 -2.18 1.75 11.15
CA ALA A 132 -2.62 1.52 12.52
C ALA A 132 -3.41 0.20 12.67
N LYS A 133 -4.32 -0.09 11.74
CA LYS A 133 -5.08 -1.36 11.74
C LYS A 133 -4.18 -2.58 11.49
N LEU A 134 -3.20 -2.46 10.59
CA LEU A 134 -2.25 -3.54 10.30
C LEU A 134 -1.31 -3.78 11.49
N ASP A 135 -0.80 -2.73 12.12
CA ASP A 135 0.07 -2.81 13.30
C ASP A 135 -0.62 -3.55 14.46
N SER A 136 -1.86 -3.15 14.79
CA SER A 136 -2.65 -3.84 15.81
C SER A 136 -2.80 -5.35 15.51
N ASN A 137 -3.09 -5.70 14.25
CA ASN A 137 -3.22 -7.09 13.84
C ASN A 137 -1.89 -7.86 13.93
N ILE A 138 -0.78 -7.25 13.52
CA ILE A 138 0.56 -7.85 13.58
C ILE A 138 0.95 -8.11 15.03
N ARG A 139 0.77 -7.15 15.92
CA ARG A 139 1.07 -7.28 17.36
C ARG A 139 0.24 -8.40 17.99
N TYR A 140 -1.05 -8.47 17.69
CA TYR A 140 -1.90 -9.55 18.17
C TYR A 140 -1.37 -10.92 17.73
N ARG A 141 -1.04 -11.09 16.45
CA ARG A 141 -0.57 -12.36 15.91
C ARG A 141 0.80 -12.76 16.46
N LEU A 142 1.73 -11.83 16.65
CA LEU A 142 3.02 -12.09 17.27
C LEU A 142 2.85 -12.52 18.73
N ARG A 143 1.99 -11.84 19.50
CA ARG A 143 1.67 -12.25 20.88
C ARG A 143 1.15 -13.69 20.93
N MET A 144 0.28 -14.07 20.01
CA MET A 144 -0.24 -15.43 19.90
C MET A 144 0.86 -16.47 19.57
N CYS A 145 1.88 -16.10 18.78
CA CYS A 145 3.03 -16.97 18.52
C CYS A 145 3.87 -17.16 19.78
N ILE A 146 4.18 -16.06 20.49
CA ILE A 146 4.95 -16.07 21.74
C ILE A 146 4.20 -16.91 22.78
N TRP A 147 2.89 -16.69 22.94
CA TRP A 147 2.06 -17.42 23.88
C TRP A 147 2.07 -18.94 23.63
N LYS A 148 2.04 -19.34 22.37
CA LYS A 148 2.17 -20.76 22.01
C LYS A 148 3.53 -21.33 22.33
N HIS A 149 4.63 -20.54 22.18
CA HIS A 149 5.98 -20.97 22.52
C HIS A 149 6.18 -21.22 24.02
N TRP A 150 5.47 -20.51 24.87
CA TRP A 150 5.57 -20.68 26.32
C TRP A 150 4.88 -21.96 26.82
N LYS A 151 4.19 -22.67 25.98
CA LYS A 151 3.52 -23.98 26.17
C LYS A 151 2.66 -24.10 27.45
N THR A 152 3.32 -24.16 28.62
CA THR A 152 2.68 -24.42 29.90
C THR A 152 2.33 -23.12 30.66
N PRO A 153 1.29 -23.15 31.54
CA PRO A 153 0.94 -22.00 32.37
C PRO A 153 2.11 -21.50 33.23
N GLN A 154 2.90 -22.42 33.81
CA GLN A 154 4.05 -22.07 34.61
C GLN A 154 5.10 -21.26 33.82
N ASN A 155 5.39 -21.67 32.58
CA ASN A 155 6.31 -20.95 31.72
C ASN A 155 5.73 -19.57 31.31
N ARG A 156 4.42 -19.47 31.13
CA ARG A 156 3.74 -18.19 30.85
C ARG A 156 3.89 -17.24 32.03
N GLU A 157 3.55 -17.69 33.26
CA GLU A 157 3.72 -16.91 34.48
C GLU A 157 5.17 -16.43 34.63
N LYS A 158 6.16 -17.35 34.54
CA LYS A 158 7.58 -17.02 34.64
C LYS A 158 8.04 -15.98 33.64
N ASN A 159 7.60 -16.10 32.37
CA ASN A 159 7.97 -15.16 31.33
C ASN A 159 7.23 -13.81 31.47
N LEU A 160 5.99 -13.78 31.92
CA LEU A 160 5.26 -12.54 32.22
C LEU A 160 5.95 -11.77 33.34
N ILE A 161 6.38 -12.44 34.41
CA ILE A 161 7.14 -11.82 35.50
C ILE A 161 8.47 -11.25 34.99
N LYS A 162 9.19 -11.97 34.11
CA LYS A 162 10.42 -11.46 33.46
C LYS A 162 10.19 -10.20 32.63
N LEU A 163 9.00 -10.04 32.08
CA LEU A 163 8.60 -8.84 31.34
C LEU A 163 8.13 -7.69 32.26
N GLY A 164 8.23 -7.84 33.58
CA GLY A 164 7.90 -6.80 34.55
C GLY A 164 6.43 -6.78 34.98
N ILE A 165 5.66 -7.82 34.69
CA ILE A 165 4.28 -7.92 35.14
C ILE A 165 4.27 -8.44 36.57
N ASP A 166 3.44 -7.81 37.44
CA ASP A 166 3.21 -8.26 38.80
C ASP A 166 2.81 -9.74 38.86
N ARG A 167 3.30 -10.44 39.88
CA ARG A 167 3.15 -11.89 40.07
C ARG A 167 1.67 -12.31 40.10
N ASN A 168 0.84 -11.57 40.82
CA ASN A 168 -0.58 -11.92 40.95
C ASN A 168 -1.30 -11.80 39.63
N THR A 169 -1.02 -10.71 38.87
CA THR A 169 -1.54 -10.49 37.53
C THR A 169 -1.00 -11.53 36.55
N ALA A 170 0.30 -11.83 36.60
CA ALA A 170 0.93 -12.82 35.74
C ALA A 170 0.31 -14.21 35.93
N ARG A 171 0.06 -14.62 37.18
CA ARG A 171 -0.61 -15.87 37.51
C ARG A 171 -2.04 -15.91 36.97
N ARG A 172 -2.84 -14.88 37.24
CA ARG A 172 -4.23 -14.79 36.76
C ARG A 172 -4.35 -14.87 35.25
N VAL A 173 -3.39 -14.33 34.50
CA VAL A 173 -3.38 -14.31 33.02
C VAL A 173 -2.83 -15.62 32.45
N ALA A 174 -1.93 -16.30 33.15
CA ALA A 174 -1.28 -17.53 32.69
C ALA A 174 -2.16 -18.77 32.77
N TYR A 175 -3.09 -18.80 33.75
CA TYR A 175 -4.02 -19.88 34.03
C TYR A 175 -5.45 -19.49 33.62
#